data_cfa8775b9823d0ae118a2afef4086d8c
#
_entry.id   cfa8775b9823d0ae118a2afef4086d8c
#
_cell.length_a   1.000
_cell.length_b   1.000
_cell.length_c   1.000
_cell.angle_alpha   90.00
_cell.angle_beta   90.00
_cell.angle_gamma   90.00
#
_symmetry.space_group_name_H-M   'P 1'
#
loop_
_entity.id
_entity.type
_entity.pdbx_description
1 polymer ?
#
loop_
_entity_poly.entity_id
_entity_poly.type
_entity_poly.pdbx_seq_one_letter_code
_entity_poly.pdbx_strand_id
1 'polypeptide(L)'
;ATSGDVTHFKDARHFSSWFGITPREHSSGSTRHLGHISKKGDRYLRMLLTHGARSVLRAAKVAHVAGREVCGVRRWALEVQNRSNHNKAACALANKLARICYATLRDKTAFGESERLSRKINRESFVMPL
;
A
#
# COMPACT_ATOMS: atom_id res chain seq x y z
N ALA A 1 -1.27 21.98 0.46
CA ALA A 1 -1.43 20.52 0.39
C ALA A 1 -2.89 20.14 0.60
N THR A 2 -3.39 19.20 -0.18
CA THR A 2 -4.79 18.79 -0.19
C THR A 2 -5.21 18.09 1.11
N SER A 3 -4.27 17.43 1.78
CA SER A 3 -4.54 16.67 3.01
C SER A 3 -4.28 17.46 4.30
N GLY A 4 -3.63 18.62 4.22
CA GLY A 4 -3.24 19.38 5.40
C GLY A 4 -2.29 18.59 6.31
N ASP A 5 -2.53 18.66 7.62
CA ASP A 5 -1.72 17.97 8.61
C ASP A 5 -2.19 16.50 8.76
N VAL A 6 -1.26 15.55 8.60
CA VAL A 6 -1.55 14.11 8.74
C VAL A 6 -1.88 13.68 10.18
N THR A 7 -1.58 14.50 11.16
CA THR A 7 -1.95 14.23 12.57
C THR A 7 -3.46 14.21 12.82
N HIS A 8 -4.26 14.78 11.91
CA HIS A 8 -5.72 14.72 11.97
C HIS A 8 -6.28 13.32 11.71
N PHE A 9 -5.50 12.43 11.09
CA PHE A 9 -5.91 11.04 10.85
C PHE A 9 -5.54 10.16 12.03
N LYS A 10 -6.46 9.33 12.46
CA LYS A 10 -6.27 8.40 13.57
C LYS A 10 -5.13 7.40 13.29
N ASP A 11 -5.07 6.87 12.06
CA ASP A 11 -4.08 5.90 11.62
C ASP A 11 -3.93 5.89 10.08
N ALA A 12 -3.02 5.06 9.59
CA ALA A 12 -2.78 4.89 8.16
C ALA A 12 -4.01 4.40 7.39
N ARG A 13 -4.86 3.60 8.03
CA ARG A 13 -6.08 3.07 7.43
C ARG A 13 -7.12 4.16 7.18
N HIS A 14 -7.30 5.07 8.13
CA HIS A 14 -8.16 6.24 7.94
C HIS A 14 -7.64 7.15 6.84
N PHE A 15 -6.34 7.33 6.77
CA PHE A 15 -5.72 8.11 5.70
C PHE A 15 -5.99 7.48 4.32
N SER A 16 -5.83 6.18 4.17
CA SER A 16 -6.17 5.46 2.92
C SER A 16 -7.65 5.56 2.58
N SER A 17 -8.52 5.46 3.58
CA SER A 17 -9.98 5.57 3.40
C SER A 17 -10.38 6.95 2.87
N TRP A 18 -9.67 7.98 3.28
CA TRP A 18 -9.93 9.34 2.81
C TRP A 18 -9.70 9.50 1.30
N PHE A 19 -8.80 8.72 0.70
CA PHE A 19 -8.62 8.69 -0.76
C PHE A 19 -9.66 7.84 -1.50
N GLY A 20 -10.47 7.08 -0.78
CA GLY A 20 -11.47 6.20 -1.37
C GLY A 20 -10.90 4.95 -2.04
N ILE A 21 -9.73 4.49 -1.60
CA ILE A 21 -9.04 3.30 -2.14
C ILE A 21 -9.41 2.04 -1.36
N THR A 22 -10.05 2.18 -0.21
CA THR A 22 -10.49 1.05 0.58
C THR A 22 -11.78 0.44 0.02
N PRO A 23 -11.91 -0.89 0.03
CA PRO A 23 -13.14 -1.54 -0.44
C PRO A 23 -14.32 -1.21 0.46
N ARG A 24 -15.49 -1.12 -0.14
CA ARG A 24 -16.76 -1.07 0.61
C ARG A 24 -16.98 -2.42 1.26
N GLU A 25 -17.42 -2.42 2.49
CA GLU A 25 -17.76 -3.62 3.22
C GLU A 25 -19.28 -3.76 3.34
N HIS A 26 -19.78 -4.90 2.89
CA HIS A 26 -21.19 -5.30 2.99
C HIS A 26 -21.27 -6.57 3.82
N SER A 27 -20.91 -6.44 5.11
CA SER A 27 -20.89 -7.59 6.02
C SER A 27 -22.15 -7.65 6.84
N SER A 28 -22.69 -8.88 7.02
CA SER A 28 -23.76 -9.15 7.96
C SER A 28 -23.43 -10.42 8.76
N GLY A 29 -23.52 -10.34 10.08
CA GLY A 29 -23.19 -11.44 10.96
C GLY A 29 -21.74 -11.89 10.84
N SER A 30 -21.50 -13.17 10.60
CA SER A 30 -20.17 -13.77 10.45
C SER A 30 -19.62 -13.69 9.02
N THR A 31 -20.41 -13.23 8.05
CA THR A 31 -20.03 -13.20 6.64
C THR A 31 -19.49 -11.83 6.26
N ARG A 32 -18.25 -11.81 5.76
CA ARG A 32 -17.58 -10.59 5.31
C ARG A 32 -17.58 -10.51 3.79
N HIS A 33 -18.26 -9.48 3.24
CA HIS A 33 -18.27 -9.19 1.82
C HIS A 33 -17.55 -7.87 1.54
N LEU A 34 -16.48 -7.95 0.76
CA LEU A 34 -15.76 -6.78 0.27
C LEU A 34 -16.18 -6.50 -1.17
N GLY A 35 -16.68 -5.29 -1.40
CA GLY A 35 -17.05 -4.81 -2.73
C GLY A 35 -15.93 -4.04 -3.42
N HIS A 36 -16.32 -3.20 -4.37
CA HIS A 36 -15.41 -2.29 -5.04
C HIS A 36 -14.88 -1.21 -4.09
N ILE A 37 -13.80 -0.52 -4.51
CA ILE A 37 -13.30 0.64 -3.77
C ILE A 37 -14.40 1.69 -3.61
N SER A 38 -14.40 2.40 -2.49
CA SER A 38 -15.47 3.35 -2.14
C SER A 38 -15.57 4.54 -3.09
N LYS A 39 -14.44 4.94 -3.69
CA LYS A 39 -14.30 6.13 -4.57
C LYS A 39 -14.74 7.44 -3.92
N LYS A 40 -14.88 7.46 -2.60
CA LYS A 40 -15.10 8.67 -1.82
C LYS A 40 -13.77 9.39 -1.61
N GLY A 41 -13.79 10.71 -1.60
CA GLY A 41 -12.61 11.53 -1.36
C GLY A 41 -12.02 12.13 -2.64
N ASP A 42 -10.77 12.59 -2.56
CA ASP A 42 -10.11 13.31 -3.63
C ASP A 42 -9.83 12.42 -4.84
N ARG A 43 -10.48 12.76 -5.94
CA ARG A 43 -10.35 12.01 -7.20
C ARG A 43 -8.94 12.10 -7.80
N TYR A 44 -8.32 13.26 -7.71
CA TYR A 44 -7.00 13.50 -8.30
C TYR A 44 -5.92 12.69 -7.57
N LEU A 45 -5.89 12.72 -6.25
CA LEU A 45 -4.94 11.95 -5.45
C LEU A 45 -5.14 10.46 -5.61
N ARG A 46 -6.38 10.00 -5.66
CA ARG A 46 -6.68 8.59 -5.95
C ARG A 46 -6.17 8.17 -7.31
N MET A 47 -6.34 9.01 -8.33
CA MET A 47 -5.82 8.79 -9.68
C MET A 47 -4.28 8.67 -9.64
N LEU A 48 -3.58 9.60 -9.00
CA LEU A 48 -2.12 9.57 -8.88
C LEU A 48 -1.63 8.27 -8.22
N LEU A 49 -2.23 7.88 -7.11
CA LEU A 49 -1.87 6.66 -6.39
C LEU A 49 -2.12 5.41 -7.24
N THR A 50 -3.24 5.35 -7.93
CA THR A 50 -3.60 4.21 -8.79
C THR A 50 -2.67 4.11 -10.00
N HIS A 51 -2.38 5.22 -10.66
CA HIS A 51 -1.43 5.24 -11.78
C HIS A 51 -0.01 4.90 -11.33
N GLY A 52 0.42 5.45 -10.21
CA GLY A 52 1.70 5.10 -9.59
C GLY A 52 1.81 3.60 -9.28
N ALA A 53 0.76 3.03 -8.71
CA ALA A 53 0.69 1.60 -8.42
C ALA A 53 0.79 0.74 -9.69
N ARG A 54 0.08 1.10 -10.75
CA ARG A 54 0.16 0.40 -12.04
C ARG A 54 1.56 0.47 -12.65
N SER A 55 2.21 1.63 -12.57
CA SER A 55 3.59 1.81 -13.04
C SER A 55 4.57 0.93 -12.27
N VAL A 56 4.43 0.85 -10.96
CA VAL A 56 5.27 -0.02 -10.11
C VAL A 56 5.05 -1.49 -10.44
N LEU A 57 3.80 -1.92 -10.59
CA LEU A 57 3.47 -3.31 -10.99
C LEU A 57 4.06 -3.66 -12.35
N ARG A 58 3.93 -2.77 -13.32
CA ARG A 58 4.49 -2.98 -14.67
C ARG A 58 6.01 -3.10 -14.62
N ALA A 59 6.68 -2.20 -13.91
CA ALA A 59 8.12 -2.23 -13.73
C ALA A 59 8.59 -3.50 -13.00
N ALA A 60 7.85 -3.95 -11.98
CA ALA A 60 8.14 -5.17 -11.25
C ALA A 60 8.01 -6.40 -12.15
N LYS A 61 6.96 -6.46 -12.97
CA LYS A 61 6.74 -7.56 -13.94
C LYS A 61 7.84 -7.62 -14.97
N VAL A 62 8.23 -6.49 -15.55
CA VAL A 62 9.33 -6.39 -16.52
C VAL A 62 10.64 -6.87 -15.89
N ALA A 63 10.96 -6.45 -14.67
CA ALA A 63 12.15 -6.88 -13.94
C ALA A 63 12.14 -8.39 -13.66
N HIS A 64 11.01 -8.94 -13.27
CA HIS A 64 10.85 -10.37 -12.99
C HIS A 64 11.05 -11.22 -14.26
N VAL A 65 10.44 -10.83 -15.37
CA VAL A 65 10.60 -11.51 -16.66
C VAL A 65 12.05 -11.46 -17.17
N ALA A 66 12.74 -10.36 -16.92
CA ALA A 66 14.16 -10.19 -17.27
C ALA A 66 15.11 -10.94 -16.34
N GLY A 67 14.62 -11.70 -15.35
CA GLY A 67 15.44 -12.44 -14.40
C GLY A 67 16.10 -11.59 -13.32
N ARG A 68 15.74 -10.32 -13.21
CA ARG A 68 16.23 -9.43 -12.15
C ARG A 68 15.51 -9.71 -10.84
N GLU A 69 16.23 -9.56 -9.75
CA GLU A 69 15.65 -9.71 -8.42
C GLU A 69 14.60 -8.64 -8.13
N VAL A 70 13.43 -9.08 -7.70
CA VAL A 70 12.34 -8.22 -7.27
C VAL A 70 12.10 -8.45 -5.78
N CYS A 71 12.21 -7.39 -4.98
CA CYS A 71 12.08 -7.47 -3.53
C CYS A 71 11.10 -6.44 -2.96
N GLY A 72 10.79 -6.55 -1.68
CA GLY A 72 9.98 -5.59 -0.94
C GLY A 72 8.56 -5.46 -1.46
N VAL A 73 8.09 -4.22 -1.56
CA VAL A 73 6.72 -3.90 -2.01
C VAL A 73 6.43 -4.42 -3.42
N ARG A 74 7.42 -4.39 -4.30
CA ARG A 74 7.28 -4.88 -5.69
C ARG A 74 7.00 -6.38 -5.72
N ARG A 75 7.73 -7.15 -4.95
CA ARG A 75 7.51 -8.60 -4.82
C ARG A 75 6.12 -8.90 -4.26
N TRP A 76 5.76 -8.24 -3.18
CA TRP A 76 4.42 -8.36 -2.61
C TRP A 76 3.32 -8.05 -3.63
N ALA A 77 3.50 -6.99 -4.43
CA ALA A 77 2.53 -6.60 -5.46
C ALA A 77 2.37 -7.66 -6.55
N LEU A 78 3.47 -8.28 -6.99
CA LEU A 78 3.43 -9.39 -7.94
C LEU A 78 2.74 -10.63 -7.37
N GLU A 79 2.97 -10.95 -6.10
CA GLU A 79 2.29 -12.05 -5.41
C GLU A 79 0.77 -11.81 -5.35
N VAL A 80 0.34 -10.59 -5.06
CA VAL A 80 -1.08 -10.22 -5.09
C VAL A 80 -1.65 -10.33 -6.51
N GLN A 81 -0.91 -9.91 -7.52
CA GLN A 81 -1.33 -10.04 -8.92
C GLN A 81 -1.51 -11.49 -9.33
N ASN A 82 -0.60 -12.36 -8.93
CA ASN A 82 -0.65 -13.79 -9.27
C ASN A 82 -1.86 -14.51 -8.67
N ARG A 83 -2.24 -14.16 -7.44
CA ARG A 83 -3.40 -14.77 -6.77
C ARG A 83 -4.74 -14.09 -7.06
N SER A 84 -4.74 -12.98 -7.76
CA SER A 84 -5.94 -12.23 -8.11
C SER A 84 -5.91 -11.77 -9.57
N ASN A 85 -5.83 -10.48 -9.80
CA ASN A 85 -5.66 -9.91 -11.14
C ASN A 85 -4.95 -8.55 -11.05
N HIS A 86 -4.62 -7.99 -12.21
CA HIS A 86 -3.87 -6.74 -12.30
C HIS A 86 -4.62 -5.56 -11.62
N ASN A 87 -5.90 -5.44 -11.82
CA ASN A 87 -6.68 -4.32 -11.26
C ASN A 87 -6.79 -4.39 -9.73
N LYS A 88 -7.02 -5.58 -9.19
CA LYS A 88 -7.04 -5.79 -7.74
C LYS A 88 -5.68 -5.55 -7.13
N ALA A 89 -4.61 -6.01 -7.75
CA ALA A 89 -3.25 -5.77 -7.32
C ALA A 89 -2.89 -4.27 -7.35
N ALA A 90 -3.32 -3.55 -8.39
CA ALA A 90 -3.11 -2.11 -8.49
C ALA A 90 -3.82 -1.35 -7.36
N CYS A 91 -5.06 -1.69 -7.06
CA CYS A 91 -5.80 -1.07 -5.96
C CYS A 91 -5.19 -1.40 -4.59
N ALA A 92 -4.78 -2.65 -4.38
CA ALA A 92 -4.12 -3.06 -3.14
C ALA A 92 -2.78 -2.36 -2.95
N LEU A 93 -2.00 -2.22 -4.03
CA LEU A 93 -0.73 -1.50 -4.01
C LEU A 93 -0.94 0.00 -3.78
N ALA A 94 -1.95 0.61 -4.41
CA ALA A 94 -2.30 2.02 -4.18
C ALA A 94 -2.65 2.27 -2.70
N ASN A 95 -3.42 1.38 -2.09
CA ASN A 95 -3.70 1.42 -0.66
C ASN A 95 -2.43 1.32 0.19
N LYS A 96 -1.54 0.39 -0.14
CA LYS A 96 -0.26 0.23 0.55
C LYS A 96 0.64 1.46 0.39
N LEU A 97 0.70 2.06 -0.80
CA LEU A 97 1.43 3.30 -1.05
C LEU A 97 0.87 4.47 -0.25
N ALA A 98 -0.45 4.59 -0.13
CA ALA A 98 -1.09 5.60 0.71
C ALA A 98 -0.68 5.44 2.18
N ARG A 99 -0.63 4.22 2.70
CA ARG A 99 -0.16 3.94 4.06
C ARG A 99 1.31 4.28 4.26
N ILE A 100 2.15 4.00 3.27
CA ILE A 100 3.57 4.37 3.29
C ILE A 100 3.71 5.90 3.29
N CYS A 101 2.94 6.60 2.46
CA CYS A 101 2.91 8.07 2.47
C CYS A 101 2.51 8.62 3.85
N TYR A 102 1.49 8.05 4.46
CA TYR A 102 1.09 8.44 5.82
C TYR A 102 2.22 8.27 6.82
N ALA A 103 2.89 7.11 6.81
CA ALA A 103 3.98 6.83 7.72
C ALA A 103 5.17 7.79 7.52
N THR A 104 5.55 8.06 6.27
CA THR A 104 6.64 9.00 5.95
C THR A 104 6.31 10.43 6.39
N LEU A 105 5.07 10.88 6.18
CA LEU A 105 4.62 12.20 6.60
C LEU A 105 4.51 12.33 8.12
N ARG A 106 4.00 11.29 8.78
CA ARG A 106 3.89 11.27 10.25
C ARG A 106 5.25 11.29 10.93
N ASP A 107 6.17 10.45 10.46
CA ASP A 107 7.49 10.27 11.07
C ASP A 107 8.53 11.25 10.52
N LYS A 108 8.16 12.05 9.50
CA LYS A 108 9.04 13.01 8.81
C LYS A 108 10.32 12.36 8.30
N THR A 109 10.23 11.11 7.84
CA THR A 109 11.34 10.33 7.31
C THR A 109 11.26 10.23 5.78
N ALA A 110 12.40 10.03 5.13
CA ALA A 110 12.43 9.83 3.68
C ALA A 110 11.86 8.45 3.29
N PHE A 111 11.30 8.37 2.09
CA PHE A 111 10.84 7.10 1.52
C PHE A 111 11.99 6.07 1.48
N GLY A 112 11.72 4.88 1.97
CA GLY A 112 12.71 3.79 2.04
C GLY A 112 13.51 3.74 3.35
N GLU A 113 13.56 4.81 4.11
CA GLU A 113 14.25 4.83 5.41
C GLU A 113 13.41 4.12 6.47
N SER A 114 12.11 4.37 6.50
CA SER A 114 11.17 3.64 7.36
C SER A 114 11.14 2.13 7.05
N GLU A 115 11.27 1.76 5.78
CA GLU A 115 11.34 0.36 5.38
C GLU A 115 12.66 -0.30 5.81
N ARG A 116 13.76 0.43 5.77
CA ARG A 116 15.05 -0.03 6.30
C ARG A 116 15.00 -0.22 7.82
N LEU A 117 14.38 0.71 8.55
CA LEU A 117 14.17 0.61 9.99
C LEU A 117 13.28 -0.58 10.35
N SER A 118 12.17 -0.77 9.64
CA SER A 118 11.29 -1.92 9.84
C SER A 118 11.98 -3.25 9.59
N ARG A 119 12.84 -3.33 8.56
CA ARG A 119 13.64 -4.53 8.27
C ARG A 119 14.69 -4.77 9.36
N LYS A 120 15.29 -3.70 9.88
CA LYS A 120 16.26 -3.80 10.98
C LYS A 120 15.61 -4.30 12.27
N ILE A 121 14.46 -3.74 12.62
CA ILE A 121 13.67 -4.17 13.78
C ILE A 121 13.24 -5.64 13.64
N ASN A 122 12.77 -6.06 12.48
CA ASN A 122 12.40 -7.44 12.23
C ASN A 122 13.60 -8.40 12.26
N ARG A 123 14.77 -7.96 11.83
CA ARG A 123 16.01 -8.76 11.97
C ARG A 123 16.43 -8.90 13.42
N GLU A 124 16.38 -7.84 14.20
CA GLU A 124 16.75 -7.85 15.62
C GLU A 124 15.76 -8.67 16.46
N SER A 125 14.46 -8.67 16.11
CA SER A 125 13.46 -9.52 16.77
C SER A 125 13.55 -10.99 16.34
N PHE A 126 14.21 -11.31 15.22
CA PHE A 126 14.44 -12.68 14.74
C PHE A 126 15.73 -13.30 15.30
N VAL A 127 16.63 -12.50 15.87
CA VAL A 127 17.80 -13.00 16.58
C VAL A 127 17.34 -13.45 17.96
N MET A 128 17.00 -14.74 18.06
CA MET A 128 16.74 -15.35 19.35
C MET A 128 18.00 -15.27 20.22
N PRO A 129 17.92 -14.76 21.44
CA PRO A 129 18.99 -14.94 22.40
C PRO A 129 19.12 -16.45 22.66
N LEU A 130 20.31 -16.96 22.44
CA LEU A 130 20.68 -18.30 22.86
C LEU A 130 20.49 -18.44 24.37
#